data_a88037c6449e9767dc58b4fa20065dc7
#
_entry.id   a88037c6449e9767dc58b4fa20065dc7
#
_cell.length_a   1.000
_cell.length_b   1.000
_cell.length_c   1.000
_cell.angle_alpha   90.00
_cell.angle_beta   90.00
_cell.angle_gamma   90.00
#
_symmetry.space_group_name_H-M   'P 1'
#
loop_
_entity.id
_entity.type
_entity.pdbx_description
1 polymer ?
#
loop_
_entity_poly.entity_id
_entity_poly.type
_entity_poly.pdbx_seq_one_letter_code
_entity_poly.pdbx_strand_id
1 'polypeptide(L)'
;MCIRDRTMVKALQKGGPAIAVINKVDLLDNFAALEARKKQLEEFGCFDHIVTISAKDGTGCDELFAMLKPYGNEGPHYFDDDAFTDMPEKELVAELVREKALLFLREEVPHGIAVVVERFKERPDKDLIDIDVDIYCERKSHKGMIIGKGGQMLKKIASAARMDIEELLGVKVNLQCWVKVREDWRDNELQLNSLGFAKP
;
A
#
# COMPACT_ATOMS: atom_id res chain seq x y z
N MET A 1 6.61 20.98 12.78
CA MET A 1 7.32 20.19 11.77
C MET A 1 8.41 19.37 12.45
N CYS A 2 8.49 18.06 12.15
CA CYS A 2 9.43 17.19 12.84
C CYS A 2 10.87 17.32 12.26
N ILE A 3 11.86 16.82 13.02
CA ILE A 3 13.28 16.83 12.60
C ILE A 3 13.47 16.08 11.28
N ARG A 4 12.68 15.01 11.07
CA ARG A 4 12.71 14.19 9.86
C ARG A 4 12.33 14.97 8.60
N ASP A 5 11.32 15.85 8.68
CA ASP A 5 10.89 16.70 7.56
C ASP A 5 12.02 17.64 7.09
N ARG A 6 12.76 18.24 8.04
CA ARG A 6 13.89 19.14 7.73
C ARG A 6 15.03 18.42 7.03
N THR A 7 15.29 17.18 7.39
CA THR A 7 16.35 16.36 6.75
C THR A 7 15.98 16.03 5.32
N MET A 8 14.70 15.65 5.05
CA MET A 8 14.20 15.39 3.70
C MET A 8 14.28 16.66 2.83
N VAL A 9 13.83 17.80 3.33
CA VAL A 9 13.91 19.08 2.61
C VAL A 9 15.35 19.43 2.22
N LYS A 10 16.33 19.24 3.13
CA LYS A 10 17.75 19.46 2.81
C LYS A 10 18.28 18.52 1.72
N ALA A 11 17.79 17.31 1.64
CA ALA A 11 18.14 16.40 0.57
C ALA A 11 17.55 16.85 -0.78
N LEU A 12 16.29 17.31 -0.78
CA LEU A 12 15.63 17.86 -1.98
C LEU A 12 16.30 19.12 -2.54
N GLN A 13 16.85 19.98 -1.68
CA GLN A 13 17.58 21.18 -2.12
C GLN A 13 18.83 20.88 -2.96
N LYS A 14 19.33 19.66 -2.92
CA LYS A 14 20.49 19.19 -3.71
C LYS A 14 20.09 18.38 -4.94
N GLY A 15 18.80 18.12 -5.12
CA GLY A 15 18.24 17.30 -6.19
C GLY A 15 17.71 18.12 -7.36
N GLY A 16 16.97 17.44 -8.23
CA GLY A 16 16.25 18.05 -9.34
C GLY A 16 14.95 18.76 -8.90
N PRO A 17 14.07 19.05 -9.87
CA PRO A 17 12.79 19.72 -9.61
C PRO A 17 11.95 18.92 -8.59
N ALA A 18 11.24 19.64 -7.72
CA ALA A 18 10.43 19.04 -6.66
C ALA A 18 9.04 19.68 -6.58
N ILE A 19 8.01 18.85 -6.48
CA ILE A 19 6.62 19.27 -6.27
C ILE A 19 6.19 18.80 -4.88
N ALA A 20 5.70 19.72 -4.03
CA ALA A 20 5.09 19.38 -2.76
C ALA A 20 3.61 19.09 -2.94
N VAL A 21 3.16 17.90 -2.55
CA VAL A 21 1.76 17.50 -2.62
C VAL A 21 1.18 17.39 -1.22
N ILE A 22 0.16 18.21 -0.91
CA ILE A 22 -0.63 18.12 0.32
C ILE A 22 -1.87 17.29 0.00
N ASN A 23 -1.86 16.02 0.41
CA ASN A 23 -2.94 15.08 0.15
C ASN A 23 -3.95 15.02 1.32
N LYS A 24 -5.11 14.39 1.07
CA LYS A 24 -6.21 14.18 2.02
C LYS A 24 -6.91 15.46 2.43
N VAL A 25 -7.08 16.42 1.50
CA VAL A 25 -7.78 17.67 1.79
C VAL A 25 -9.28 17.46 2.07
N ASP A 26 -9.83 16.31 1.68
CA ASP A 26 -11.18 15.85 2.03
C ASP A 26 -11.40 15.67 3.55
N LEU A 27 -10.33 15.53 4.33
CA LEU A 27 -10.38 15.36 5.79
C LEU A 27 -10.19 16.69 6.55
N LEU A 28 -10.03 17.82 5.83
CA LEU A 28 -9.75 19.11 6.45
C LEU A 28 -11.03 19.88 6.74
N ASP A 29 -11.33 20.05 8.02
CA ASP A 29 -12.42 20.91 8.49
C ASP A 29 -12.05 22.41 8.51
N ASN A 30 -10.76 22.75 8.32
CA ASN A 30 -10.26 24.11 8.50
C ASN A 30 -9.27 24.53 7.40
N PHE A 31 -9.73 25.42 6.53
CA PHE A 31 -8.92 26.03 5.47
C PHE A 31 -7.69 26.80 6.00
N ALA A 32 -7.77 27.41 7.18
CA ALA A 32 -6.65 28.16 7.75
C ALA A 32 -5.45 27.24 8.06
N ALA A 33 -5.69 25.98 8.46
CA ALA A 33 -4.62 25.01 8.67
C ALA A 33 -3.93 24.62 7.35
N LEU A 34 -4.68 24.55 6.26
CA LEU A 34 -4.14 24.27 4.93
C LEU A 34 -3.24 25.42 4.44
N GLU A 35 -3.72 26.66 4.56
CA GLU A 35 -2.94 27.84 4.17
C GLU A 35 -1.67 28.00 5.03
N ALA A 36 -1.76 27.73 6.33
CA ALA A 36 -0.59 27.71 7.20
C ALA A 36 0.44 26.64 6.76
N ARG A 37 -0.05 25.47 6.31
CA ARG A 37 0.82 24.40 5.82
C ARG A 37 1.47 24.75 4.48
N LYS A 38 0.72 25.34 3.55
CA LYS A 38 1.27 25.84 2.28
C LYS A 38 2.40 26.85 2.53
N LYS A 39 2.14 27.86 3.36
CA LYS A 39 3.13 28.87 3.72
C LYS A 39 4.41 28.27 4.33
N GLN A 40 4.27 27.28 5.21
CA GLN A 40 5.44 26.55 5.75
C GLN A 40 6.25 25.85 4.67
N LEU A 41 5.62 25.30 3.63
CA LEU A 41 6.31 24.65 2.51
C LEU A 41 6.97 25.70 1.60
N GLU A 42 6.33 26.82 1.34
CA GLU A 42 6.89 27.96 0.59
C GLU A 42 8.16 28.52 1.24
N GLU A 43 8.19 28.63 2.57
CA GLU A 43 9.34 29.09 3.34
C GLU A 43 10.61 28.24 3.13
N PHE A 44 10.47 26.99 2.66
CA PHE A 44 11.65 26.15 2.33
C PHE A 44 12.34 26.55 1.01
N GLY A 45 11.63 27.18 0.08
CA GLY A 45 12.16 27.63 -1.18
C GLY A 45 12.81 26.55 -2.07
N CYS A 46 12.40 25.28 -1.90
CA CYS A 46 12.96 24.15 -2.64
C CYS A 46 11.92 23.41 -3.49
N PHE A 47 10.68 23.86 -3.50
CA PHE A 47 9.61 23.31 -4.31
C PHE A 47 9.27 24.22 -5.49
N ASP A 48 9.22 23.67 -6.70
CA ASP A 48 8.79 24.39 -7.89
C ASP A 48 7.30 24.67 -7.86
N HIS A 49 6.53 23.71 -7.30
CA HIS A 49 5.09 23.82 -7.13
C HIS A 49 4.65 23.23 -5.79
N ILE A 50 3.54 23.77 -5.25
CA ILE A 50 2.86 23.23 -4.08
C ILE A 50 1.39 23.05 -4.47
N VAL A 51 0.92 21.80 -4.49
CA VAL A 51 -0.43 21.44 -4.92
C VAL A 51 -1.18 20.74 -3.79
N THR A 52 -2.48 20.93 -3.72
CA THR A 52 -3.37 20.31 -2.75
C THR A 52 -4.33 19.36 -3.45
N ILE A 53 -4.39 18.13 -2.98
CA ILE A 53 -5.22 17.09 -3.61
C ILE A 53 -6.01 16.29 -2.58
N SER A 54 -7.06 15.65 -3.03
CA SER A 54 -7.62 14.46 -2.40
C SER A 54 -7.52 13.30 -3.40
N ALA A 55 -6.56 12.44 -3.20
CA ALA A 55 -6.42 11.25 -4.04
C ALA A 55 -7.62 10.29 -3.90
N LYS A 56 -8.42 10.43 -2.83
CA LYS A 56 -9.60 9.62 -2.58
C LYS A 56 -10.76 9.95 -3.53
N ASP A 57 -11.01 11.21 -3.79
CA ASP A 57 -12.12 11.72 -4.60
C ASP A 57 -11.68 12.34 -5.93
N GLY A 58 -10.36 12.42 -6.18
CA GLY A 58 -9.76 12.94 -7.40
C GLY A 58 -9.57 14.45 -7.42
N THR A 59 -10.01 15.19 -6.39
CA THR A 59 -9.86 16.65 -6.32
C THR A 59 -8.40 17.07 -6.45
N GLY A 60 -8.10 17.97 -7.40
CA GLY A 60 -6.74 18.48 -7.65
C GLY A 60 -5.78 17.49 -8.34
N CYS A 61 -6.21 16.27 -8.66
CA CYS A 61 -5.35 15.29 -9.32
C CYS A 61 -5.03 15.68 -10.77
N ASP A 62 -5.99 16.23 -11.51
CA ASP A 62 -5.76 16.69 -12.89
C ASP A 62 -4.76 17.85 -12.94
N GLU A 63 -4.82 18.76 -11.96
CA GLU A 63 -3.85 19.85 -11.82
C GLU A 63 -2.44 19.29 -11.53
N LEU A 64 -2.32 18.33 -10.64
CA LEU A 64 -1.06 17.64 -10.35
C LEU A 64 -0.49 16.96 -11.62
N PHE A 65 -1.33 16.25 -12.39
CA PHE A 65 -0.90 15.64 -13.66
C PHE A 65 -0.43 16.67 -14.68
N ALA A 66 -1.14 17.81 -14.79
CA ALA A 66 -0.72 18.89 -15.67
C ALA A 66 0.64 19.49 -15.27
N MET A 67 0.91 19.60 -13.96
CA MET A 67 2.20 20.06 -13.44
C MET A 67 3.33 19.05 -13.64
N LEU A 68 3.04 17.75 -13.66
CA LEU A 68 4.04 16.70 -13.85
C LEU A 68 4.48 16.55 -15.32
N LYS A 69 3.58 16.79 -16.28
CA LYS A 69 3.87 16.63 -17.72
C LYS A 69 5.14 17.30 -18.20
N PRO A 70 5.48 18.56 -17.84
CA PRO A 70 6.69 19.23 -18.30
C PRO A 70 7.99 18.59 -17.81
N TYR A 71 7.93 17.76 -16.75
CA TYR A 71 9.10 17.05 -16.20
C TYR A 71 9.31 15.66 -16.85
N GLY A 72 8.36 15.20 -17.66
CA GLY A 72 8.50 13.98 -18.45
C GLY A 72 9.50 14.17 -19.58
N ASN A 73 10.38 13.19 -19.77
CA ASN A 73 11.28 13.14 -20.90
C ASN A 73 10.76 12.13 -21.93
N GLU A 74 10.94 12.41 -23.22
CA GLU A 74 10.73 11.41 -24.26
C GLU A 74 11.75 10.28 -24.09
N GLY A 75 11.27 9.05 -24.10
CA GLY A 75 12.11 7.86 -23.91
C GLY A 75 11.41 6.59 -24.40
N PRO A 76 12.11 5.45 -24.44
CA PRO A 76 11.48 4.19 -24.75
C PRO A 76 10.46 3.81 -23.67
N HIS A 77 9.40 3.13 -24.08
CA HIS A 77 8.49 2.48 -23.13
C HIS A 77 9.27 1.37 -22.41
N TYR A 78 9.32 1.43 -21.08
CA TYR A 78 9.99 0.42 -20.26
C TYR A 78 9.09 -0.78 -19.97
N PHE A 79 7.78 -0.61 -20.16
CA PHE A 79 6.75 -1.62 -19.98
C PHE A 79 5.89 -1.67 -21.25
N ASP A 80 5.31 -2.82 -21.54
CA ASP A 80 4.36 -2.98 -22.63
C ASP A 80 3.11 -2.14 -22.36
N ASP A 81 2.45 -1.64 -23.40
CA ASP A 81 1.30 -0.72 -23.28
C ASP A 81 0.09 -1.36 -22.58
N ASP A 82 0.01 -2.69 -22.59
CA ASP A 82 -1.00 -3.51 -21.92
C ASP A 82 -0.58 -4.02 -20.54
N ALA A 83 0.66 -3.74 -20.12
CA ALA A 83 1.13 -4.13 -18.79
C ALA A 83 0.42 -3.30 -17.70
N PHE A 84 -0.46 -3.93 -16.97
CA PHE A 84 -1.17 -3.31 -15.84
C PHE A 84 -0.24 -3.01 -14.65
N THR A 85 0.77 -3.86 -14.43
CA THR A 85 1.75 -3.75 -13.34
C THR A 85 2.97 -4.62 -13.64
N ASP A 86 4.11 -4.28 -13.07
CA ASP A 86 5.34 -5.08 -13.05
C ASP A 86 5.43 -6.01 -11.83
N MET A 87 4.44 -5.92 -10.92
CA MET A 87 4.40 -6.72 -9.70
C MET A 87 4.02 -8.17 -10.02
N PRO A 88 4.75 -9.17 -9.48
CA PRO A 88 4.37 -10.57 -9.62
C PRO A 88 2.97 -10.86 -9.08
N GLU A 89 2.20 -11.74 -9.73
CA GLU A 89 0.84 -12.10 -9.31
C GLU A 89 0.74 -12.52 -7.84
N LYS A 90 1.74 -13.23 -7.33
CA LYS A 90 1.80 -13.61 -5.91
C LYS A 90 1.84 -12.41 -4.96
N GLU A 91 2.54 -11.36 -5.33
CA GLU A 91 2.64 -10.14 -4.53
C GLU A 91 1.33 -9.35 -4.60
N LEU A 92 0.70 -9.28 -5.78
CA LEU A 92 -0.63 -8.68 -5.93
C LEU A 92 -1.67 -9.40 -5.07
N VAL A 93 -1.67 -10.73 -5.06
CA VAL A 93 -2.55 -11.52 -4.21
C VAL A 93 -2.30 -11.24 -2.72
N ALA A 94 -1.04 -11.17 -2.30
CA ALA A 94 -0.69 -10.81 -0.92
C ALA A 94 -1.22 -9.44 -0.54
N GLU A 95 -1.08 -8.45 -1.43
CA GLU A 95 -1.58 -7.08 -1.21
C GLU A 95 -3.10 -7.02 -1.16
N LEU A 96 -3.83 -7.76 -2.00
CA LEU A 96 -5.30 -7.84 -1.94
C LEU A 96 -5.78 -8.42 -0.60
N VAL A 97 -5.12 -9.48 -0.10
CA VAL A 97 -5.44 -10.03 1.23
C VAL A 97 -5.11 -9.02 2.32
N ARG A 98 -3.97 -8.32 2.23
CA ARG A 98 -3.57 -7.29 3.19
C ARG A 98 -4.54 -6.11 3.19
N GLU A 99 -5.00 -5.67 2.03
CA GLU A 99 -6.01 -4.62 1.90
C GLU A 99 -7.31 -4.99 2.64
N LYS A 100 -7.85 -6.20 2.42
CA LYS A 100 -9.07 -6.63 3.13
C LYS A 100 -8.85 -6.75 4.63
N ALA A 101 -7.66 -7.18 5.06
CA ALA A 101 -7.32 -7.18 6.48
C ALA A 101 -7.31 -5.74 7.05
N LEU A 102 -6.71 -4.77 6.35
CA LEU A 102 -6.72 -3.35 6.73
C LEU A 102 -8.14 -2.77 6.82
N LEU A 103 -9.02 -3.13 5.89
CA LEU A 103 -10.40 -2.62 5.84
C LEU A 103 -11.28 -3.17 6.98
N PHE A 104 -11.08 -4.42 7.39
CA PHE A 104 -11.97 -5.07 8.36
C PHE A 104 -11.42 -5.10 9.78
N LEU A 105 -10.12 -4.98 9.95
CA LEU A 105 -9.49 -4.87 11.26
C LEU A 105 -9.49 -3.40 11.73
N ARG A 106 -9.49 -3.21 13.04
CA ARG A 106 -9.53 -1.89 13.68
C ARG A 106 -8.32 -1.68 14.58
N GLU A 107 -8.13 -0.45 15.01
CA GLU A 107 -7.07 -0.01 15.95
C GLU A 107 -5.67 -0.24 15.38
N GLU A 108 -4.73 -0.70 16.19
CA GLU A 108 -3.32 -0.86 15.81
C GLU A 108 -3.01 -2.17 15.07
N VAL A 109 -3.95 -3.14 15.05
CA VAL A 109 -3.73 -4.46 14.46
C VAL A 109 -3.40 -4.39 12.96
N PRO A 110 -4.09 -3.53 12.15
CA PRO A 110 -3.81 -3.45 10.72
C PRO A 110 -2.36 -3.07 10.39
N HIS A 111 -1.76 -2.21 11.20
CA HIS A 111 -0.40 -1.70 10.96
C HIS A 111 0.72 -2.69 11.31
N GLY A 112 0.38 -3.78 12.02
CA GLY A 112 1.32 -4.80 12.47
C GLY A 112 1.18 -6.14 11.75
N ILE A 113 0.62 -6.17 10.52
CA ILE A 113 0.47 -7.38 9.73
C ILE A 113 1.35 -7.38 8.49
N ALA A 114 1.84 -8.58 8.15
CA ALA A 114 2.45 -8.89 6.87
C ALA A 114 1.71 -10.08 6.25
N VAL A 115 1.66 -10.13 4.93
CA VAL A 115 0.98 -11.20 4.19
C VAL A 115 1.94 -11.80 3.20
N VAL A 116 2.04 -13.13 3.19
CA VAL A 116 2.93 -13.88 2.29
C VAL A 116 2.15 -14.99 1.62
N VAL A 117 2.30 -15.12 0.30
CA VAL A 117 1.76 -16.26 -0.46
C VAL A 117 2.77 -17.39 -0.42
N GLU A 118 2.46 -18.42 0.34
CA GLU A 118 3.31 -19.61 0.51
C GLU A 118 3.17 -20.59 -0.67
N ARG A 119 1.97 -20.67 -1.23
CA ARG A 119 1.66 -21.55 -2.35
C ARG A 119 0.78 -20.84 -3.36
N PHE A 120 1.16 -20.97 -4.62
CA PHE A 120 0.38 -20.53 -5.76
C PHE A 120 0.51 -21.62 -6.83
N LYS A 121 -0.56 -22.38 -7.06
CA LYS A 121 -0.51 -23.54 -7.93
C LYS A 121 -1.77 -23.66 -8.78
N GLU A 122 -1.61 -23.56 -10.06
CA GLU A 122 -2.65 -23.85 -11.04
C GLU A 122 -2.98 -25.34 -11.07
N ARG A 123 -4.25 -25.67 -11.24
CA ARG A 123 -4.69 -27.04 -11.48
C ARG A 123 -4.97 -27.21 -12.98
N PRO A 124 -4.14 -27.99 -13.69
CA PRO A 124 -4.24 -28.11 -15.15
C PRO A 124 -5.58 -28.68 -15.65
N ASP A 125 -6.25 -29.49 -14.82
CA ASP A 125 -7.50 -30.15 -15.16
C ASP A 125 -8.76 -29.31 -14.84
N LYS A 126 -8.56 -28.16 -14.23
CA LYS A 126 -9.65 -27.27 -13.77
C LYS A 126 -9.17 -25.83 -13.90
N ASP A 127 -10.07 -24.98 -14.29
CA ASP A 127 -9.88 -23.52 -14.27
C ASP A 127 -9.91 -23.01 -12.81
N LEU A 128 -8.90 -23.42 -12.03
CA LEU A 128 -8.79 -23.19 -10.59
C LEU A 128 -7.34 -23.07 -10.15
N ILE A 129 -7.06 -22.06 -9.32
CA ILE A 129 -5.76 -21.85 -8.68
C ILE A 129 -5.89 -22.11 -7.18
N ASP A 130 -5.01 -22.96 -6.63
CA ASP A 130 -4.83 -23.12 -5.18
C ASP A 130 -3.86 -22.07 -4.66
N ILE A 131 -4.31 -21.26 -3.72
CA ILE A 131 -3.52 -20.21 -3.10
C ILE A 131 -3.55 -20.36 -1.59
N ASP A 132 -2.37 -20.53 -1.00
CA ASP A 132 -2.16 -20.60 0.44
C ASP A 132 -1.46 -19.33 0.92
N VAL A 133 -2.05 -18.66 1.90
CA VAL A 133 -1.59 -17.36 2.40
C VAL A 133 -1.38 -17.38 3.90
N ASP A 134 -0.22 -16.91 4.35
CA ASP A 134 0.09 -16.68 5.73
C ASP A 134 -0.07 -15.17 6.08
N ILE A 135 -0.87 -14.89 7.08
CA ILE A 135 -1.02 -13.56 7.67
C ILE A 135 -0.20 -13.52 8.96
N TYR A 136 0.92 -12.83 8.94
CA TYR A 136 1.77 -12.65 10.11
C TYR A 136 1.33 -11.47 10.95
N CYS A 137 1.36 -11.63 12.28
CA CYS A 137 1.12 -10.55 13.24
C CYS A 137 2.13 -10.63 14.39
N GLU A 138 2.34 -9.53 15.10
CA GLU A 138 3.38 -9.46 16.13
C GLU A 138 3.01 -10.16 17.45
N ARG A 139 1.70 -10.18 17.82
CA ARG A 139 1.27 -10.62 19.16
C ARG A 139 0.17 -11.68 19.07
N LYS A 140 0.13 -12.55 20.07
CA LYS A 140 -0.95 -13.55 20.22
C LYS A 140 -2.34 -12.91 20.32
N SER A 141 -2.46 -11.73 20.96
CA SER A 141 -3.71 -10.97 21.02
C SER A 141 -4.18 -10.55 19.63
N HIS A 142 -3.26 -10.07 18.77
CA HIS A 142 -3.56 -9.71 17.39
C HIS A 142 -4.04 -10.91 16.56
N LYS A 143 -3.40 -12.08 16.76
CA LYS A 143 -3.85 -13.33 16.13
C LYS A 143 -5.32 -13.63 16.48
N GLY A 144 -5.71 -13.48 17.75
CA GLY A 144 -7.09 -13.67 18.19
C GLY A 144 -8.08 -12.71 17.50
N MET A 145 -7.68 -11.43 17.32
CA MET A 145 -8.49 -10.42 16.66
C MET A 145 -8.64 -10.70 15.15
N ILE A 146 -7.55 -11.10 14.48
CA ILE A 146 -7.56 -11.44 13.05
C ILE A 146 -8.42 -12.68 12.77
N ILE A 147 -8.37 -13.69 13.63
CA ILE A 147 -9.21 -14.89 13.50
C ILE A 147 -10.66 -14.53 13.81
N GLY A 148 -10.88 -13.78 14.88
CA GLY A 148 -12.22 -13.42 15.38
C GLY A 148 -12.96 -14.58 16.03
N LYS A 149 -14.14 -14.31 16.58
CA LYS A 149 -14.98 -15.32 17.24
C LYS A 149 -15.37 -16.42 16.22
N GLY A 150 -14.98 -17.66 16.52
CA GLY A 150 -15.25 -18.80 15.63
C GLY A 150 -14.68 -18.68 14.21
N GLY A 151 -13.61 -17.89 14.02
CA GLY A 151 -13.00 -17.70 12.69
C GLY A 151 -13.72 -16.73 11.76
N GLN A 152 -14.75 -16.05 12.22
CA GLN A 152 -15.63 -15.22 11.39
C GLN A 152 -14.89 -14.05 10.73
N MET A 153 -13.95 -13.41 11.43
CA MET A 153 -13.20 -12.30 10.87
C MET A 153 -12.25 -12.75 9.76
N LEU A 154 -11.49 -13.82 9.99
CA LEU A 154 -10.61 -14.41 8.99
C LEU A 154 -11.40 -14.88 7.76
N LYS A 155 -12.55 -15.52 7.96
CA LYS A 155 -13.44 -15.90 6.86
C LYS A 155 -13.92 -14.70 6.06
N LYS A 156 -14.26 -13.59 6.71
CA LYS A 156 -14.69 -12.36 6.06
C LYS A 156 -13.57 -11.77 5.20
N ILE A 157 -12.36 -11.68 5.75
CA ILE A 157 -11.16 -11.21 5.04
C ILE A 157 -10.90 -12.09 3.82
N ALA A 158 -10.81 -13.42 4.00
CA ALA A 158 -10.52 -14.36 2.93
C ALA A 158 -11.59 -14.38 1.84
N SER A 159 -12.88 -14.27 2.21
CA SER A 159 -13.96 -14.27 1.22
C SER A 159 -13.95 -13.00 0.36
N ALA A 160 -13.71 -11.83 0.95
CA ALA A 160 -13.62 -10.58 0.21
C ALA A 160 -12.36 -10.56 -0.68
N ALA A 161 -11.20 -10.97 -0.14
CA ALA A 161 -9.96 -11.06 -0.92
C ALA A 161 -10.10 -12.03 -2.10
N ARG A 162 -10.74 -13.19 -1.90
CA ARG A 162 -10.96 -14.16 -2.98
C ARG A 162 -11.73 -13.57 -4.15
N MET A 163 -12.76 -12.76 -3.89
CA MET A 163 -13.55 -12.13 -4.97
C MET A 163 -12.66 -11.22 -5.83
N ASP A 164 -11.87 -10.36 -5.21
CA ASP A 164 -10.99 -9.44 -5.93
C ASP A 164 -9.85 -10.19 -6.65
N ILE A 165 -9.33 -11.27 -6.05
CA ILE A 165 -8.31 -12.12 -6.69
C ILE A 165 -8.88 -12.85 -7.89
N GLU A 166 -10.11 -13.39 -7.81
CA GLU A 166 -10.80 -14.04 -8.94
C GLU A 166 -11.07 -13.03 -10.07
N GLU A 167 -11.40 -11.78 -9.73
CA GLU A 167 -11.57 -10.70 -10.72
C GLU A 167 -10.23 -10.33 -11.39
N LEU A 168 -9.17 -10.20 -10.61
CA LEU A 168 -7.82 -9.88 -11.12
C LEU A 168 -7.28 -10.97 -12.05
N LEU A 169 -7.38 -12.25 -11.64
CA LEU A 169 -6.78 -13.38 -12.35
C LEU A 169 -7.69 -13.95 -13.46
N GLY A 170 -8.96 -13.58 -13.48
CA GLY A 170 -9.96 -14.11 -14.45
C GLY A 170 -10.31 -15.58 -14.27
N VAL A 171 -9.88 -16.24 -13.19
CA VAL A 171 -10.07 -17.66 -12.90
C VAL A 171 -10.58 -17.90 -11.48
N LYS A 172 -11.15 -19.08 -11.21
CA LYS A 172 -11.58 -19.44 -9.86
C LYS A 172 -10.39 -19.70 -8.92
N VAL A 173 -10.56 -19.33 -7.63
CA VAL A 173 -9.50 -19.45 -6.63
C VAL A 173 -9.97 -20.22 -5.41
N ASN A 174 -9.17 -21.22 -5.01
CA ASN A 174 -9.27 -21.86 -3.71
C ASN A 174 -8.28 -21.20 -2.75
N LEU A 175 -8.74 -20.13 -2.09
CA LEU A 175 -7.93 -19.34 -1.16
C LEU A 175 -8.00 -19.92 0.25
N GLN A 176 -6.86 -20.25 0.83
CA GLN A 176 -6.71 -20.65 2.22
C GLN A 176 -5.81 -19.64 2.96
N CYS A 177 -6.24 -19.20 4.14
CA CYS A 177 -5.52 -18.21 4.94
C CYS A 177 -5.23 -18.75 6.34
N TRP A 178 -3.99 -18.61 6.80
CA TRP A 178 -3.55 -18.93 8.15
C TRP A 178 -3.03 -17.69 8.86
N VAL A 179 -3.17 -17.64 10.17
CA VAL A 179 -2.62 -16.54 10.98
C VAL A 179 -1.49 -17.07 11.84
N LYS A 180 -0.30 -16.51 11.65
CA LYS A 180 0.92 -16.86 12.37
C LYS A 180 1.40 -15.70 13.23
N VAL A 181 1.96 -15.98 14.40
CA VAL A 181 2.60 -14.96 15.26
C VAL A 181 4.10 -14.98 14.97
N ARG A 182 4.64 -13.81 14.72
CA ARG A 182 6.07 -13.59 14.56
C ARG A 182 6.42 -12.31 15.31
N GLU A 183 6.95 -12.48 16.53
CA GLU A 183 7.26 -11.36 17.43
C GLU A 183 8.37 -10.50 16.84
N ASP A 184 8.27 -9.18 17.03
CA ASP A 184 9.24 -8.16 16.65
C ASP A 184 9.74 -8.22 15.19
N TRP A 185 8.92 -8.76 14.27
CA TRP A 185 9.30 -8.94 12.87
C TRP A 185 9.63 -7.62 12.15
N ARG A 186 9.02 -6.49 12.59
CA ARG A 186 9.28 -5.17 12.01
C ARG A 186 10.63 -4.58 12.38
N ASP A 187 11.18 -4.99 13.51
CA ASP A 187 12.46 -4.50 14.02
C ASP A 187 13.64 -5.42 13.64
N ASN A 188 13.34 -6.53 12.93
CA ASN A 188 14.33 -7.51 12.51
C ASN A 188 14.49 -7.51 10.99
N GLU A 189 15.63 -7.05 10.49
CA GLU A 189 15.91 -6.90 9.06
C GLU A 189 15.86 -8.23 8.29
N LEU A 190 16.31 -9.33 8.89
CA LEU A 190 16.23 -10.67 8.27
C LEU A 190 14.76 -11.13 8.13
N GLN A 191 13.94 -10.82 9.13
CA GLN A 191 12.51 -11.15 9.07
C GLN A 191 11.77 -10.27 8.06
N LEU A 192 12.07 -8.97 7.99
CA LEU A 192 11.53 -8.06 6.98
C LEU A 192 11.82 -8.58 5.57
N ASN A 193 13.07 -8.93 5.30
CA ASN A 193 13.47 -9.48 4.01
C ASN A 193 12.72 -10.80 3.68
N SER A 194 12.55 -11.69 4.68
CA SER A 194 11.81 -12.95 4.50
C SER A 194 10.31 -12.78 4.27
N LEU A 195 9.76 -11.62 4.61
CA LEU A 195 8.35 -11.26 4.45
C LEU A 195 8.10 -10.37 3.21
N GLY A 196 9.09 -10.20 2.34
CA GLY A 196 8.97 -9.40 1.12
C GLY A 196 9.23 -7.89 1.29
N PHE A 197 9.64 -7.44 2.48
CA PHE A 197 9.99 -6.03 2.74
C PHE A 197 11.49 -5.78 2.58
N ALA A 198 12.11 -6.36 1.55
CA ALA A 198 13.51 -6.07 1.24
C ALA A 198 13.67 -4.57 0.94
N LYS A 199 14.72 -3.94 1.51
CA LYS A 199 15.12 -2.62 1.05
C LYS A 199 15.71 -2.75 -0.37
N PRO A 200 15.31 -1.86 -1.30
CA PRO A 200 15.92 -1.79 -2.62
C PRO A 200 17.41 -1.46 -2.53
#